data_329301abc35184fcfa33ac6083a0da5f
#
_entry.id   329301abc35184fcfa33ac6083a0da5f
#
_cell.length_a   1.000
_cell.length_b   1.000
_cell.length_c   1.000
_cell.angle_alpha   90.00
_cell.angle_beta   90.00
_cell.angle_gamma   90.00
#
_symmetry.space_group_name_H-M   'P 1'
#
loop_
_entity.id
_entity.type
_entity.pdbx_description
1 polymer ?
#
loop_
_entity_poly.entity_id
_entity_poly.type
_entity_poly.pdbx_seq_one_letter_code
_entity_poly.pdbx_strand_id
1 'polypeptide(L)'
;MSRKYGIVCAIIAAFCLCMVCGCTSDAAPATDAVQISTEEKSLIVYSGAGLRDPMDEIAQVYEEKTGTEIKYTYSGSAQLLSQMELLQEGDCYMPGARAYIDSAAEKGYINNSEDVIYHVLAIAVEPGNPQNITCLKDLTEDGVKVAIGEPTGNAVGKATQKIYEKAGLWEELQDNIVVRSGTVNELLVYMNMKQADAAIIWEDLLDNSDIEHVDIPQEEGFIKVVPVGTLSFSDKPTEAQAFADFVASDEGKAIFVKHGFETYPSEKYGDA
;
A
#
# COMPACT_ATOMS: atom_id res chain seq x y z
N MET A 1 20.64 53.56 -26.20
CA MET A 1 19.86 54.54 -25.42
C MET A 1 19.63 53.89 -24.07
N SER A 2 20.54 54.09 -23.04
CA SER A 2 20.63 55.21 -22.09
C SER A 2 19.37 55.36 -21.24
N ARG A 3 19.46 55.04 -19.96
CA ARG A 3 19.89 55.75 -18.73
C ARG A 3 19.55 54.88 -17.49
N LYS A 4 20.42 54.44 -16.63
CA LYS A 4 21.19 55.11 -15.56
C LYS A 4 20.30 55.99 -14.65
N TYR A 5 20.30 55.63 -13.34
CA TYR A 5 20.47 56.41 -12.10
C TYR A 5 20.07 55.47 -10.95
N GLY A 6 20.74 55.21 -9.94
CA GLY A 6 21.92 55.77 -9.24
C GLY A 6 21.54 56.56 -8.00
N ILE A 7 22.12 56.19 -6.86
CA ILE A 7 22.46 57.08 -5.72
C ILE A 7 21.35 57.15 -4.62
N VAL A 8 21.56 57.23 -3.27
CA VAL A 8 22.73 57.33 -2.35
C VAL A 8 22.21 57.16 -0.91
N CYS A 9 23.09 56.62 -0.06
CA CYS A 9 23.25 56.75 1.36
C CYS A 9 22.42 57.70 2.20
N ALA A 10 22.12 57.34 3.46
CA ALA A 10 22.51 58.18 4.60
C ALA A 10 22.47 57.39 5.93
N ILE A 11 23.60 57.43 6.58
CA ILE A 11 23.94 57.04 7.96
C ILE A 11 23.35 58.09 8.90
N ILE A 12 22.72 57.67 10.02
CA ILE A 12 22.67 58.51 11.25
C ILE A 12 22.86 57.59 12.44
N ALA A 13 24.03 57.73 13.06
CA ALA A 13 24.36 57.28 14.39
C ALA A 13 23.81 58.28 15.40
N ALA A 14 23.11 57.79 16.41
CA ALA A 14 22.82 58.61 17.62
C ALA A 14 23.18 57.77 18.85
N PHE A 15 24.23 58.23 19.49
CA PHE A 15 24.74 57.84 20.79
C PHE A 15 23.83 58.44 21.87
N CYS A 16 23.28 57.63 22.78
CA CYS A 16 22.78 58.11 24.04
C CYS A 16 23.21 57.21 25.18
N LEU A 17 24.09 57.75 25.96
CA LEU A 17 24.62 57.27 27.22
C LEU A 17 23.68 57.73 28.33
N CYS A 18 23.09 56.81 29.12
CA CYS A 18 22.49 57.17 30.43
C CYS A 18 22.61 56.01 31.42
N MET A 19 23.49 56.25 32.32
CA MET A 19 23.52 56.02 33.77
C MET A 19 22.79 54.82 34.40
N VAL A 20 23.61 54.13 35.11
CA VAL A 20 23.46 53.18 36.20
C VAL A 20 22.45 53.67 37.25
N CYS A 21 21.43 52.83 37.55
CA CYS A 21 20.81 52.82 38.86
C CYS A 21 20.57 51.37 39.27
N GLY A 22 21.29 50.91 40.29
CA GLY A 22 21.15 49.61 40.82
C GLY A 22 19.85 49.43 41.60
N CYS A 23 19.15 48.33 41.35
CA CYS A 23 18.21 47.75 42.30
C CYS A 23 18.44 46.23 42.28
N THR A 24 18.91 45.76 43.44
CA THR A 24 18.90 44.33 43.78
C THR A 24 17.46 43.84 43.83
N SER A 25 17.13 42.91 42.97
CA SER A 25 15.88 42.12 43.10
C SER A 25 16.24 40.65 43.00
N ASP A 26 15.81 39.93 44.01
CA ASP A 26 15.94 38.49 44.15
C ASP A 26 15.56 37.76 42.85
N ALA A 27 16.55 37.01 42.32
CA ALA A 27 16.32 36.08 41.24
C ALA A 27 15.57 34.84 41.82
N ALA A 28 14.30 34.74 41.53
CA ALA A 28 13.62 33.44 41.64
C ALA A 28 14.29 32.43 40.69
N PRO A 29 14.45 31.18 41.11
CA PRO A 29 15.02 30.18 40.24
C PRO A 29 14.12 29.99 39.02
N ALA A 30 14.71 30.22 37.83
CA ALA A 30 14.08 29.87 36.58
C ALA A 30 13.86 28.35 36.62
N THR A 31 12.61 27.96 36.73
CA THR A 31 12.19 26.57 36.50
C THR A 31 12.44 26.32 35.01
N ASP A 32 13.55 25.63 34.70
CA ASP A 32 13.75 25.04 33.38
C ASP A 32 12.52 24.14 33.10
N ALA A 33 11.58 24.66 32.35
CA ALA A 33 10.56 23.85 31.73
C ALA A 33 11.30 22.94 30.77
N VAL A 34 11.53 21.71 31.19
CA VAL A 34 11.94 20.63 30.30
C VAL A 34 10.85 20.58 29.22
N GLN A 35 11.17 21.15 28.07
CA GLN A 35 10.41 20.88 26.86
C GLN A 35 10.66 19.40 26.55
N ILE A 36 9.74 18.55 27.00
CA ILE A 36 9.60 17.21 26.47
C ILE A 36 9.15 17.43 25.04
N SER A 37 10.11 17.48 24.12
CA SER A 37 9.80 17.22 22.72
C SER A 37 9.31 15.78 22.68
N THR A 38 8.01 15.59 22.64
CA THR A 38 7.45 14.33 22.16
C THR A 38 7.91 14.24 20.70
N GLU A 39 9.00 13.53 20.44
CA GLU A 39 9.28 13.07 19.09
C GLU A 39 8.01 12.38 18.60
N GLU A 40 7.40 12.94 17.57
CA GLU A 40 6.22 12.38 16.94
C GLU A 40 6.64 11.01 16.38
N LYS A 41 6.26 9.95 17.09
CA LYS A 41 6.60 8.59 16.68
C LYS A 41 5.76 8.26 15.45
N SER A 42 6.40 8.14 14.30
CA SER A 42 5.72 7.73 13.08
C SER A 42 6.52 6.68 12.32
N LEU A 43 5.83 5.77 11.62
CA LEU A 43 6.40 4.79 10.72
C LEU A 43 5.90 5.03 9.30
N ILE A 44 6.75 4.82 8.31
CA ILE A 44 6.43 4.86 6.88
C ILE A 44 6.25 3.43 6.39
N VAL A 45 5.06 3.13 5.88
CA VAL A 45 4.69 1.79 5.43
C VAL A 45 4.27 1.83 3.96
N TYR A 46 4.94 1.04 3.14
CA TYR A 46 4.56 0.82 1.75
C TYR A 46 3.58 -0.34 1.68
N SER A 47 2.37 -0.09 1.19
CA SER A 47 1.34 -1.13 1.12
C SER A 47 0.68 -1.22 -0.25
N GLY A 48 0.36 -2.43 -0.68
CA GLY A 48 -0.41 -2.68 -1.90
C GLY A 48 -1.75 -1.95 -1.85
N ALA A 49 -2.16 -1.30 -2.95
CA ALA A 49 -3.38 -0.49 -2.99
C ALA A 49 -4.66 -1.26 -2.62
N GLY A 50 -4.71 -2.57 -2.89
CA GLY A 50 -5.84 -3.43 -2.51
C GLY A 50 -5.96 -3.71 -1.01
N LEU A 51 -4.91 -3.40 -0.23
CA LEU A 51 -4.89 -3.60 1.22
C LEU A 51 -5.29 -2.33 2.00
N ARG A 52 -5.70 -1.26 1.29
CA ARG A 52 -5.94 0.05 1.90
C ARG A 52 -6.87 -0.02 3.11
N ASP A 53 -8.08 -0.53 2.92
CA ASP A 53 -9.13 -0.48 3.93
C ASP A 53 -8.76 -1.20 5.23
N PRO A 54 -8.28 -2.47 5.21
CA PRO A 54 -7.81 -3.12 6.42
C PRO A 54 -6.56 -2.46 7.01
N MET A 55 -5.62 -1.99 6.19
CA MET A 55 -4.41 -1.35 6.69
C MET A 55 -4.68 0.01 7.34
N ASP A 56 -5.63 0.80 6.82
CA ASP A 56 -6.05 2.06 7.44
C ASP A 56 -6.71 1.80 8.81
N GLU A 57 -7.51 0.74 8.96
CA GLU A 57 -8.06 0.33 10.26
C GLU A 57 -6.95 -0.18 11.21
N ILE A 58 -5.99 -0.96 10.71
CA ILE A 58 -4.81 -1.41 11.46
C ILE A 58 -4.02 -0.21 12.00
N ALA A 59 -3.80 0.83 11.17
CA ALA A 59 -3.10 2.04 11.58
C ALA A 59 -3.82 2.72 12.74
N GLN A 60 -5.14 2.90 12.63
CA GLN A 60 -5.94 3.52 13.67
C GLN A 60 -5.83 2.76 15.00
N VAL A 61 -6.01 1.42 14.96
CA VAL A 61 -5.94 0.59 16.17
C VAL A 61 -4.53 0.60 16.77
N TYR A 62 -3.50 0.55 15.93
CA TYR A 62 -2.11 0.56 16.38
C TYR A 62 -1.73 1.91 17.01
N GLU A 63 -2.15 3.03 16.39
CA GLU A 63 -1.92 4.37 16.92
C GLU A 63 -2.63 4.58 18.26
N GLU A 64 -3.89 4.14 18.42
CA GLU A 64 -4.63 4.20 19.68
C GLU A 64 -3.91 3.44 20.82
N LYS A 65 -3.22 2.34 20.49
CA LYS A 65 -2.51 1.50 21.47
C LYS A 65 -1.13 2.00 21.83
N THR A 66 -0.41 2.56 20.86
CA THR A 66 1.04 2.81 20.99
C THR A 66 1.41 4.29 20.93
N GLY A 67 0.52 5.13 20.44
CA GLY A 67 0.79 6.54 20.12
C GLY A 67 1.72 6.71 18.92
N THR A 68 1.89 5.67 18.07
CA THR A 68 2.75 5.71 16.88
C THR A 68 1.88 5.90 15.63
N GLU A 69 2.02 7.02 14.95
CA GLU A 69 1.34 7.31 13.68
C GLU A 69 1.88 6.40 12.56
N ILE A 70 0.99 5.86 11.73
CA ILE A 70 1.38 5.08 10.54
C ILE A 70 1.10 5.88 9.27
N LYS A 71 2.15 6.15 8.51
CA LYS A 71 2.08 6.89 7.24
C LYS A 71 2.19 5.94 6.07
N TYR A 72 1.07 5.73 5.37
CA TYR A 72 1.07 4.81 4.22
C TYR A 72 1.41 5.47 2.91
N THR A 73 2.12 4.70 2.08
CA THR A 73 2.19 4.91 0.63
C THR A 73 1.52 3.72 -0.05
N TYR A 74 0.38 3.96 -0.70
CA TYR A 74 -0.38 2.95 -1.42
C TYR A 74 -0.14 3.04 -2.93
N SER A 75 0.27 1.92 -3.54
CA SER A 75 0.44 1.82 -5.00
C SER A 75 0.44 0.35 -5.45
N GLY A 76 0.70 0.10 -6.74
CA GLY A 76 1.02 -1.23 -7.24
C GLY A 76 2.34 -1.74 -6.66
N SER A 77 2.44 -3.05 -6.43
CA SER A 77 3.59 -3.64 -5.71
C SER A 77 4.94 -3.38 -6.36
N ALA A 78 5.01 -3.37 -7.70
CA ALA A 78 6.26 -3.09 -8.43
C ALA A 78 6.66 -1.61 -8.32
N GLN A 79 5.71 -0.69 -8.34
CA GLN A 79 5.95 0.74 -8.16
C GLN A 79 6.49 1.03 -6.77
N LEU A 80 5.89 0.40 -5.73
CA LEU A 80 6.37 0.51 -4.35
C LEU A 80 7.81 0.02 -4.20
N LEU A 81 8.12 -1.16 -4.77
CA LEU A 81 9.47 -1.71 -4.74
C LEU A 81 10.47 -0.76 -5.41
N SER A 82 10.12 -0.19 -6.57
CA SER A 82 10.97 0.78 -7.27
C SER A 82 11.14 2.07 -6.48
N GLN A 83 10.10 2.53 -5.78
CA GLN A 83 10.17 3.71 -4.93
C GLN A 83 11.10 3.49 -3.72
N MET A 84 10.97 2.35 -3.03
CA MET A 84 11.85 1.98 -1.92
C MET A 84 13.31 1.86 -2.39
N GLU A 85 13.54 1.26 -3.57
CA GLU A 85 14.88 1.13 -4.16
C GLU A 85 15.53 2.49 -4.41
N LEU A 86 14.73 3.46 -4.88
CA LEU A 86 15.22 4.80 -5.18
C LEU A 86 15.47 5.64 -3.93
N LEU A 87 14.54 5.60 -2.96
CA LEU A 87 14.56 6.48 -1.80
C LEU A 87 15.40 5.92 -0.66
N GLN A 88 15.49 4.60 -0.51
CA GLN A 88 16.13 3.92 0.63
C GLN A 88 15.58 4.44 1.97
N GLU A 89 14.26 4.68 2.01
CA GLU A 89 13.52 5.19 3.16
C GLU A 89 12.28 4.32 3.41
N GLY A 90 11.79 4.32 4.66
CA GLY A 90 10.61 3.58 5.09
C GLY A 90 10.92 2.49 6.10
N ASP A 91 9.88 1.95 6.71
CA ASP A 91 10.00 1.07 7.86
C ASP A 91 9.44 -0.34 7.57
N CYS A 92 8.29 -0.42 6.88
CA CYS A 92 7.67 -1.69 6.54
C CYS A 92 7.19 -1.74 5.08
N TYR A 93 7.06 -2.96 4.56
CA TYR A 93 6.53 -3.24 3.23
C TYR A 93 5.56 -4.41 3.26
N MET A 94 4.33 -4.19 2.80
CA MET A 94 3.31 -5.22 2.63
C MET A 94 2.73 -5.15 1.21
N PRO A 95 3.34 -5.84 0.23
CA PRO A 95 2.87 -5.87 -1.16
C PRO A 95 1.65 -6.76 -1.32
N GLY A 96 1.06 -6.80 -2.51
CA GLY A 96 -0.03 -7.72 -2.84
C GLY A 96 0.39 -9.17 -3.13
N ALA A 97 1.64 -9.56 -2.93
CA ALA A 97 2.11 -10.95 -3.07
C ALA A 97 3.53 -11.13 -2.53
N ARG A 98 3.83 -12.34 -2.01
CA ARG A 98 5.14 -12.77 -1.51
C ARG A 98 6.30 -12.50 -2.49
N ALA A 99 6.10 -12.74 -3.79
CA ALA A 99 7.15 -12.57 -4.79
C ALA A 99 7.81 -11.18 -4.80
N TYR A 100 7.13 -10.14 -4.30
CA TYR A 100 7.70 -8.81 -4.17
C TYR A 100 8.52 -8.64 -2.88
N ILE A 101 8.17 -9.33 -1.80
CA ILE A 101 9.01 -9.46 -0.60
C ILE A 101 10.28 -10.24 -0.94
N ASP A 102 10.16 -11.36 -1.66
CA ASP A 102 11.31 -12.17 -2.09
C ASP A 102 12.26 -11.34 -2.96
N SER A 103 11.72 -10.58 -3.92
CA SER A 103 12.52 -9.68 -4.77
C SER A 103 13.21 -8.57 -3.97
N ALA A 104 12.56 -8.05 -2.93
CA ALA A 104 13.16 -7.06 -2.03
C ALA A 104 14.24 -7.70 -1.13
N ALA A 105 14.01 -8.93 -0.67
CA ALA A 105 14.97 -9.68 0.14
C ALA A 105 16.23 -10.06 -0.66
N GLU A 106 16.09 -10.46 -1.92
CA GLU A 106 17.23 -10.71 -2.83
C GLU A 106 18.13 -9.46 -3.01
N LYS A 107 17.53 -8.27 -2.91
CA LYS A 107 18.24 -6.98 -2.94
C LYS A 107 18.80 -6.55 -1.56
N GLY A 108 18.53 -7.33 -0.50
CA GLY A 108 18.95 -7.02 0.86
C GLY A 108 18.10 -5.95 1.55
N TYR A 109 16.87 -5.68 1.08
CA TYR A 109 16.01 -4.63 1.62
C TYR A 109 15.07 -5.12 2.73
N ILE A 110 14.96 -6.42 2.95
CA ILE A 110 14.11 -7.02 3.99
C ILE A 110 14.98 -7.61 5.10
N ASN A 111 14.68 -7.25 6.35
CA ASN A 111 15.27 -7.86 7.53
C ASN A 111 14.50 -9.13 7.95
N ASN A 112 13.19 -8.97 8.17
CA ASN A 112 12.27 -10.05 8.55
C ASN A 112 10.99 -9.92 7.74
N SER A 113 10.27 -11.04 7.57
CA SER A 113 8.91 -11.03 7.01
C SER A 113 8.06 -12.11 7.64
N GLU A 114 6.76 -11.82 7.80
CA GLU A 114 5.77 -12.72 8.35
C GLU A 114 4.57 -12.82 7.43
N ASP A 115 4.02 -14.04 7.29
CA ASP A 115 2.86 -14.31 6.48
C ASP A 115 1.58 -13.94 7.20
N VAL A 116 0.70 -13.18 6.53
CA VAL A 116 -0.47 -12.58 7.17
C VAL A 116 -1.78 -13.10 6.61
N ILE A 117 -1.95 -12.98 5.29
CA ILE A 117 -3.21 -13.26 4.59
C ILE A 117 -2.97 -13.98 3.27
N TYR A 118 -4.08 -14.42 2.67
CA TYR A 118 -4.09 -14.88 1.28
C TYR A 118 -4.77 -13.85 0.37
N HIS A 119 -4.31 -13.75 -0.86
CA HIS A 119 -5.06 -13.20 -1.98
C HIS A 119 -5.48 -14.34 -2.91
N VAL A 120 -6.78 -14.42 -3.19
CA VAL A 120 -7.39 -15.38 -4.11
C VAL A 120 -7.92 -14.62 -5.31
N LEU A 121 -7.69 -15.15 -6.52
CA LEU A 121 -8.22 -14.54 -7.74
C LEU A 121 -9.67 -14.99 -7.97
N ALA A 122 -10.50 -14.05 -8.39
CA ALA A 122 -11.85 -14.28 -8.88
C ALA A 122 -12.08 -13.52 -10.18
N ILE A 123 -13.10 -13.91 -10.91
CA ILE A 123 -13.60 -13.18 -12.09
C ILE A 123 -14.73 -12.27 -11.61
N ALA A 124 -14.48 -10.97 -11.52
CA ALA A 124 -15.52 -9.98 -11.32
C ALA A 124 -16.37 -9.86 -12.59
N VAL A 125 -17.69 -9.81 -12.44
CA VAL A 125 -18.63 -9.66 -13.54
C VAL A 125 -19.67 -8.57 -13.21
N GLU A 126 -20.28 -7.97 -14.23
CA GLU A 126 -21.42 -7.07 -14.02
C GLU A 126 -22.57 -7.77 -13.31
N PRO A 127 -23.38 -7.04 -12.49
CA PRO A 127 -24.56 -7.60 -11.84
C PRO A 127 -25.49 -8.31 -12.82
N GLY A 128 -25.88 -9.54 -12.49
CA GLY A 128 -26.65 -10.41 -13.34
C GLY A 128 -25.87 -11.11 -14.45
N ASN A 129 -24.56 -10.94 -14.49
CA ASN A 129 -23.63 -11.62 -15.42
C ASN A 129 -24.14 -11.68 -16.87
N PRO A 130 -24.36 -10.54 -17.56
CA PRO A 130 -25.04 -10.51 -18.84
C PRO A 130 -24.26 -11.23 -19.97
N GLN A 131 -22.95 -11.44 -19.79
CA GLN A 131 -22.12 -12.20 -20.72
C GLN A 131 -22.11 -13.71 -20.44
N ASN A 132 -22.81 -14.18 -19.39
CA ASN A 132 -22.82 -15.57 -18.93
C ASN A 132 -21.41 -16.16 -18.71
N ILE A 133 -20.50 -15.38 -18.15
CA ILE A 133 -19.12 -15.78 -17.84
C ILE A 133 -19.16 -16.79 -16.69
N THR A 134 -18.55 -17.96 -16.89
CA THR A 134 -18.52 -19.05 -15.90
C THR A 134 -17.11 -19.58 -15.62
N CYS A 135 -16.14 -19.25 -16.47
CA CYS A 135 -14.76 -19.70 -16.35
C CYS A 135 -13.77 -18.74 -17.07
N LEU A 136 -12.48 -18.99 -16.91
CA LEU A 136 -11.42 -18.17 -17.54
C LEU A 136 -11.54 -18.11 -19.07
N LYS A 137 -11.97 -19.22 -19.70
CA LYS A 137 -12.08 -19.29 -21.14
C LYS A 137 -13.15 -18.34 -21.69
N ASP A 138 -14.25 -18.13 -20.97
CA ASP A 138 -15.34 -17.26 -21.45
C ASP A 138 -14.87 -15.80 -21.63
N LEU A 139 -13.80 -15.39 -20.95
CA LEU A 139 -13.19 -14.06 -21.11
C LEU A 139 -12.45 -13.91 -22.44
N THR A 140 -12.19 -15.00 -23.16
CA THR A 140 -11.57 -14.97 -24.50
C THR A 140 -12.59 -15.00 -25.64
N GLU A 141 -13.88 -15.08 -25.35
CA GLU A 141 -14.95 -15.10 -26.36
C GLU A 141 -15.09 -13.70 -27.03
N ASP A 142 -15.42 -13.71 -28.31
CA ASP A 142 -15.55 -12.50 -29.11
C ASP A 142 -16.52 -11.48 -28.49
N GLY A 143 -16.07 -10.25 -28.32
CA GLY A 143 -16.90 -9.13 -27.85
C GLY A 143 -16.95 -8.96 -26.32
N VAL A 144 -16.39 -9.85 -25.55
CA VAL A 144 -16.23 -9.69 -24.09
C VAL A 144 -15.12 -8.67 -23.81
N LYS A 145 -15.43 -7.63 -23.04
CA LYS A 145 -14.47 -6.59 -22.65
C LYS A 145 -13.89 -6.92 -21.29
N VAL A 146 -12.57 -7.08 -21.21
CA VAL A 146 -11.88 -7.50 -19.99
C VAL A 146 -10.96 -6.41 -19.48
N ALA A 147 -11.07 -6.11 -18.18
CA ALA A 147 -10.09 -5.29 -17.47
C ALA A 147 -9.14 -6.19 -16.66
N ILE A 148 -7.85 -5.94 -16.77
CA ILE A 148 -6.82 -6.63 -15.97
C ILE A 148 -5.87 -5.64 -15.32
N GLY A 149 -5.16 -6.05 -14.27
CA GLY A 149 -4.01 -5.32 -13.78
C GLY A 149 -2.85 -5.34 -14.78
N GLU A 150 -2.01 -4.30 -14.77
CA GLU A 150 -0.77 -4.30 -15.56
C GLU A 150 0.19 -5.40 -15.05
N PRO A 151 0.52 -6.41 -15.87
CA PRO A 151 1.32 -7.56 -15.40
C PRO A 151 2.71 -7.19 -14.86
N THR A 152 3.31 -6.12 -15.38
CA THR A 152 4.61 -5.64 -14.92
C THR A 152 4.51 -4.66 -13.74
N GLY A 153 3.29 -4.15 -13.47
CA GLY A 153 3.05 -3.08 -12.52
C GLY A 153 2.47 -3.53 -11.17
N ASN A 154 1.61 -4.54 -11.15
CA ASN A 154 0.93 -4.94 -9.93
C ASN A 154 0.77 -6.46 -9.75
N ALA A 155 0.44 -6.86 -8.53
CA ALA A 155 0.37 -8.27 -8.14
C ALA A 155 -0.77 -9.02 -8.82
N VAL A 156 -1.95 -8.39 -8.97
CA VAL A 156 -3.11 -9.02 -9.62
C VAL A 156 -2.85 -9.23 -11.11
N GLY A 157 -2.26 -8.24 -11.80
CA GLY A 157 -1.90 -8.37 -13.22
C GLY A 157 -0.90 -9.48 -13.48
N LYS A 158 0.15 -9.57 -12.66
CA LYS A 158 1.13 -10.66 -12.73
C LYS A 158 0.50 -12.03 -12.47
N ALA A 159 -0.44 -12.11 -11.54
CA ALA A 159 -1.17 -13.34 -11.26
C ALA A 159 -2.11 -13.72 -12.42
N THR A 160 -2.85 -12.74 -12.99
CA THR A 160 -3.70 -12.92 -14.17
C THR A 160 -2.90 -13.48 -15.34
N GLN A 161 -1.79 -12.85 -15.70
CA GLN A 161 -0.92 -13.35 -16.76
C GLN A 161 -0.54 -14.81 -16.53
N LYS A 162 -0.12 -15.14 -15.31
CA LYS A 162 0.32 -16.48 -14.95
C LYS A 162 -0.75 -17.56 -15.11
N ILE A 163 -1.99 -17.28 -14.68
CA ILE A 163 -3.10 -18.27 -14.82
C ILE A 163 -3.46 -18.47 -16.29
N TYR A 164 -3.50 -17.39 -17.08
CA TYR A 164 -3.81 -17.48 -18.52
C TYR A 164 -2.68 -18.13 -19.33
N GLU A 165 -1.42 -17.88 -19.00
CA GLU A 165 -0.27 -18.61 -19.58
C GLU A 165 -0.34 -20.12 -19.26
N LYS A 166 -0.66 -20.47 -18.00
CA LYS A 166 -0.84 -21.86 -17.56
C LYS A 166 -1.99 -22.56 -18.29
N ALA A 167 -3.10 -21.82 -18.53
CA ALA A 167 -4.26 -22.31 -19.29
C ALA A 167 -4.01 -22.35 -20.81
N GLY A 168 -2.95 -21.73 -21.31
CA GLY A 168 -2.69 -21.58 -22.76
C GLY A 168 -3.60 -20.57 -23.44
N LEU A 169 -4.25 -19.67 -22.69
CA LEU A 169 -5.26 -18.71 -23.16
C LEU A 169 -4.74 -17.26 -23.16
N TRP A 170 -3.46 -17.02 -22.85
CA TRP A 170 -2.95 -15.65 -22.69
C TRP A 170 -3.02 -14.83 -23.98
N GLU A 171 -2.67 -15.44 -25.12
CA GLU A 171 -2.69 -14.76 -26.42
C GLU A 171 -4.13 -14.48 -26.87
N GLU A 172 -5.07 -15.41 -26.62
CA GLU A 172 -6.48 -15.23 -26.95
C GLU A 172 -7.12 -14.11 -26.11
N LEU A 173 -6.73 -13.99 -24.84
CA LEU A 173 -7.22 -12.93 -23.95
C LEU A 173 -6.83 -11.52 -24.44
N GLN A 174 -5.69 -11.37 -25.15
CA GLN A 174 -5.16 -10.04 -25.53
C GLN A 174 -6.16 -9.22 -26.34
N ASP A 175 -6.92 -9.85 -27.21
CA ASP A 175 -7.88 -9.18 -28.11
C ASP A 175 -9.09 -8.61 -27.32
N ASN A 176 -9.37 -9.14 -26.14
CA ASN A 176 -10.48 -8.75 -25.27
C ASN A 176 -10.08 -7.75 -24.19
N ILE A 177 -8.78 -7.52 -23.96
CA ILE A 177 -8.33 -6.58 -22.94
C ILE A 177 -8.56 -5.14 -23.38
N VAL A 178 -9.52 -4.47 -22.74
CA VAL A 178 -9.81 -3.05 -22.99
C VAL A 178 -9.08 -2.13 -22.00
N VAL A 179 -8.64 -2.66 -20.86
CA VAL A 179 -7.96 -1.88 -19.80
C VAL A 179 -6.83 -2.69 -19.17
N ARG A 180 -5.70 -2.02 -18.93
CA ARG A 180 -4.61 -2.45 -18.07
C ARG A 180 -4.39 -1.40 -16.98
N SER A 181 -4.80 -1.70 -15.76
CA SER A 181 -4.76 -0.74 -14.64
C SER A 181 -3.42 -0.79 -13.89
N GLY A 182 -3.00 0.34 -13.37
CA GLY A 182 -1.81 0.43 -12.51
C GLY A 182 -2.03 -0.16 -11.10
N THR A 183 -3.27 -0.10 -10.62
CA THR A 183 -3.66 -0.61 -9.29
C THR A 183 -4.90 -1.50 -9.39
N VAL A 184 -5.08 -2.38 -8.41
CA VAL A 184 -6.26 -3.26 -8.37
C VAL A 184 -7.56 -2.47 -8.15
N ASN A 185 -7.54 -1.39 -7.37
CA ASN A 185 -8.73 -0.59 -7.08
C ASN A 185 -9.29 0.11 -8.32
N GLU A 186 -8.43 0.43 -9.31
CA GLU A 186 -8.90 0.97 -10.58
C GLU A 186 -9.76 -0.02 -11.35
N LEU A 187 -9.57 -1.34 -11.18
CA LEU A 187 -10.41 -2.36 -11.82
C LEU A 187 -11.86 -2.25 -11.35
N LEU A 188 -12.10 -2.06 -10.04
CA LEU A 188 -13.43 -1.81 -9.49
C LEU A 188 -14.08 -0.57 -10.11
N VAL A 189 -13.30 0.49 -10.34
CA VAL A 189 -13.79 1.71 -10.99
C VAL A 189 -14.27 1.41 -12.41
N TYR A 190 -13.47 0.66 -13.19
CA TYR A 190 -13.85 0.30 -14.57
C TYR A 190 -15.09 -0.59 -14.62
N MET A 191 -15.22 -1.55 -13.70
CA MET A 191 -16.40 -2.39 -13.57
C MET A 191 -17.64 -1.55 -13.21
N ASN A 192 -17.55 -0.69 -12.17
CA ASN A 192 -18.65 0.18 -11.74
C ASN A 192 -19.08 1.19 -12.83
N MET A 193 -18.14 1.65 -13.67
CA MET A 193 -18.41 2.53 -14.81
C MET A 193 -18.90 1.76 -16.05
N LYS A 194 -19.03 0.43 -15.98
CA LYS A 194 -19.42 -0.45 -17.10
C LYS A 194 -18.53 -0.28 -18.34
N GLN A 195 -17.23 -0.07 -18.12
CA GLN A 195 -16.24 0.03 -19.17
C GLN A 195 -15.61 -1.31 -19.53
N ALA A 196 -15.81 -2.32 -18.67
CA ALA A 196 -15.48 -3.71 -18.89
C ALA A 196 -16.64 -4.60 -18.44
N ASP A 197 -16.83 -5.71 -19.13
CA ASP A 197 -17.86 -6.72 -18.80
C ASP A 197 -17.37 -7.65 -17.67
N ALA A 198 -16.03 -7.83 -17.60
CA ALA A 198 -15.38 -8.63 -16.57
C ALA A 198 -13.99 -8.07 -16.20
N ALA A 199 -13.53 -8.44 -15.00
CA ALA A 199 -12.17 -8.19 -14.57
C ALA A 199 -11.62 -9.36 -13.78
N ILE A 200 -10.30 -9.61 -13.85
CA ILE A 200 -9.63 -10.51 -12.91
C ILE A 200 -9.13 -9.67 -11.74
N ILE A 201 -9.60 -10.01 -10.53
CA ILE A 201 -9.39 -9.23 -9.32
C ILE A 201 -9.17 -10.15 -8.11
N TRP A 202 -8.78 -9.60 -6.98
CA TRP A 202 -8.78 -10.33 -5.71
C TRP A 202 -10.20 -10.45 -5.16
N GLU A 203 -10.58 -11.66 -4.72
CA GLU A 203 -11.90 -12.00 -4.16
C GLU A 203 -12.29 -11.09 -3.00
N ASP A 204 -11.34 -10.80 -2.11
CA ASP A 204 -11.52 -9.95 -0.93
C ASP A 204 -12.02 -8.52 -1.24
N LEU A 205 -11.75 -8.01 -2.43
CA LEU A 205 -12.21 -6.69 -2.87
C LEU A 205 -13.68 -6.67 -3.34
N LEU A 206 -14.29 -7.83 -3.49
CA LEU A 206 -15.65 -7.97 -4.03
C LEU A 206 -16.71 -8.07 -2.92
N ASP A 207 -16.36 -8.48 -1.71
CA ASP A 207 -17.29 -8.74 -0.60
C ASP A 207 -18.17 -7.54 -0.21
N ASN A 208 -17.71 -6.32 -0.42
CA ASN A 208 -18.41 -5.09 -0.09
C ASN A 208 -18.84 -4.28 -1.33
N SER A 209 -18.94 -4.92 -2.50
CA SER A 209 -19.29 -4.27 -3.76
C SER A 209 -20.60 -4.80 -4.31
N ASP A 210 -21.25 -4.03 -5.21
CA ASP A 210 -22.41 -4.50 -5.99
C ASP A 210 -21.98 -5.37 -7.20
N ILE A 211 -20.67 -5.67 -7.33
CA ILE A 211 -20.09 -6.46 -8.41
C ILE A 211 -20.23 -7.94 -8.02
N GLU A 212 -20.80 -8.74 -8.92
CA GLU A 212 -20.84 -10.18 -8.74
C GLU A 212 -19.51 -10.82 -9.15
N HIS A 213 -19.23 -12.04 -8.69
CA HIS A 213 -18.04 -12.76 -9.09
C HIS A 213 -18.30 -14.22 -9.42
N VAL A 214 -17.38 -14.77 -10.16
CA VAL A 214 -17.29 -16.20 -10.49
C VAL A 214 -15.96 -16.71 -9.93
N ASP A 215 -16.05 -17.79 -9.15
CA ASP A 215 -14.88 -18.43 -8.57
C ASP A 215 -13.99 -19.05 -9.65
N ILE A 216 -12.69 -18.90 -9.49
CA ILE A 216 -11.70 -19.62 -10.30
C ILE A 216 -11.33 -20.89 -9.53
N PRO A 217 -11.54 -22.10 -10.11
CA PRO A 217 -11.15 -23.35 -9.46
C PRO A 217 -9.70 -23.33 -8.98
N GLN A 218 -9.44 -23.89 -7.81
CA GLN A 218 -8.11 -23.83 -7.17
C GLN A 218 -7.00 -24.38 -8.05
N GLU A 219 -7.29 -25.42 -8.85
CA GLU A 219 -6.36 -26.02 -9.81
C GLU A 219 -6.02 -25.11 -11.00
N GLU A 220 -6.90 -24.17 -11.34
CA GLU A 220 -6.72 -23.17 -12.41
C GLU A 220 -6.19 -21.85 -11.86
N GLY A 221 -6.58 -21.50 -10.63
CA GLY A 221 -6.28 -20.25 -9.97
C GLY A 221 -4.88 -20.18 -9.37
N PHE A 222 -4.64 -19.08 -8.70
CA PHE A 222 -3.48 -18.84 -7.84
C PHE A 222 -3.94 -18.33 -6.49
N ILE A 223 -3.45 -18.98 -5.45
CA ILE A 223 -3.49 -18.49 -4.09
C ILE A 223 -2.16 -17.82 -3.82
N LYS A 224 -2.19 -16.60 -3.31
CA LYS A 224 -1.01 -15.83 -2.97
C LYS A 224 -0.96 -15.60 -1.48
N VAL A 225 0.13 -15.95 -0.85
CA VAL A 225 0.43 -15.48 0.49
C VAL A 225 0.94 -14.05 0.41
N VAL A 226 0.44 -13.20 1.29
CA VAL A 226 0.81 -11.80 1.42
C VAL A 226 1.51 -11.62 2.76
N PRO A 227 2.82 -11.43 2.77
CA PRO A 227 3.57 -11.15 3.98
C PRO A 227 3.71 -9.65 4.23
N VAL A 228 3.92 -9.29 5.50
CA VAL A 228 4.48 -8.00 5.90
C VAL A 228 5.97 -8.15 6.17
N GLY A 229 6.79 -7.23 5.67
CA GLY A 229 8.24 -7.23 5.88
C GLY A 229 8.74 -5.94 6.53
N THR A 230 9.80 -6.04 7.34
CA THR A 230 10.53 -4.89 7.87
C THR A 230 11.70 -4.52 6.97
N LEU A 231 11.91 -3.22 6.76
CA LEU A 231 12.92 -2.73 5.81
C LEU A 231 14.29 -2.58 6.48
N SER A 232 15.34 -3.00 5.78
CA SER A 232 16.71 -3.01 6.29
C SER A 232 17.32 -1.60 6.45
N PHE A 233 16.75 -0.62 5.75
CA PHE A 233 17.16 0.78 5.81
C PHE A 233 16.31 1.63 6.76
N SER A 234 15.40 1.01 7.53
CA SER A 234 14.66 1.70 8.59
C SER A 234 15.61 2.19 9.68
N ASP A 235 15.45 3.44 10.08
CA ASP A 235 16.14 4.03 11.24
C ASP A 235 15.42 3.70 12.57
N LYS A 236 14.26 2.99 12.50
CA LYS A 236 13.39 2.56 13.60
C LYS A 236 13.12 1.05 13.58
N PRO A 237 14.18 0.19 13.51
CA PRO A 237 13.99 -1.25 13.26
C PRO A 237 13.16 -1.96 14.36
N THR A 238 13.22 -1.49 15.60
CA THR A 238 12.45 -2.05 16.72
C THR A 238 10.97 -1.72 16.60
N GLU A 239 10.64 -0.48 16.27
CA GLU A 239 9.26 -0.01 16.07
C GLU A 239 8.66 -0.63 14.80
N ALA A 240 9.45 -0.74 13.72
CA ALA A 240 9.05 -1.42 12.50
C ALA A 240 8.71 -2.89 12.74
N GLN A 241 9.53 -3.61 13.52
CA GLN A 241 9.25 -4.99 13.90
C GLN A 241 7.98 -5.08 14.75
N ALA A 242 7.81 -4.21 15.74
CA ALA A 242 6.62 -4.20 16.59
C ALA A 242 5.33 -3.95 15.78
N PHE A 243 5.39 -3.11 14.75
CA PHE A 243 4.26 -2.91 13.83
C PHE A 243 4.01 -4.15 12.97
N ALA A 244 5.04 -4.75 12.39
CA ALA A 244 4.92 -5.98 11.60
C ALA A 244 4.34 -7.13 12.45
N ASP A 245 4.83 -7.31 13.69
CA ASP A 245 4.29 -8.29 14.64
C ASP A 245 2.81 -8.04 14.95
N PHE A 246 2.40 -6.77 15.09
CA PHE A 246 0.99 -6.42 15.30
C PHE A 246 0.14 -6.77 14.08
N VAL A 247 0.59 -6.44 12.86
CA VAL A 247 -0.11 -6.79 11.61
C VAL A 247 -0.31 -8.30 11.49
N ALA A 248 0.70 -9.09 11.86
CA ALA A 248 0.67 -10.56 11.80
C ALA A 248 0.00 -11.22 13.02
N SER A 249 -0.31 -10.47 14.08
CA SER A 249 -0.98 -10.99 15.28
C SER A 249 -2.43 -11.43 15.01
N ASP A 250 -3.01 -12.19 15.93
CA ASP A 250 -4.43 -12.57 15.89
C ASP A 250 -5.35 -11.34 15.80
N GLU A 251 -4.98 -10.24 16.46
CA GLU A 251 -5.75 -9.00 16.41
C GLU A 251 -5.65 -8.31 15.05
N GLY A 252 -4.45 -8.18 14.49
CA GLY A 252 -4.25 -7.64 13.14
C GLY A 252 -4.95 -8.50 12.08
N LYS A 253 -4.82 -9.82 12.18
CA LYS A 253 -5.52 -10.77 11.29
C LYS A 253 -7.04 -10.69 11.40
N ALA A 254 -7.60 -10.45 12.60
CA ALA A 254 -9.04 -10.27 12.78
C ALA A 254 -9.57 -9.04 12.02
N ILE A 255 -8.76 -7.99 11.87
CA ILE A 255 -9.12 -6.83 11.05
C ILE A 255 -9.18 -7.23 9.56
N PHE A 256 -8.21 -7.99 9.07
CA PHE A 256 -8.26 -8.49 7.70
C PHE A 256 -9.49 -9.37 7.45
N VAL A 257 -9.85 -10.28 8.37
CA VAL A 257 -11.07 -11.11 8.28
C VAL A 257 -12.33 -10.24 8.17
N LYS A 258 -12.42 -9.17 8.95
CA LYS A 258 -13.53 -8.20 8.90
C LYS A 258 -13.66 -7.55 7.51
N HIS A 259 -12.56 -7.45 6.77
CA HIS A 259 -12.50 -6.90 5.42
C HIS A 259 -12.50 -7.98 4.31
N GLY A 260 -12.94 -9.21 4.61
CA GLY A 260 -13.14 -10.27 3.63
C GLY A 260 -11.90 -11.14 3.32
N PHE A 261 -10.77 -10.89 3.98
CA PHE A 261 -9.56 -11.67 3.73
C PHE A 261 -9.52 -12.99 4.49
N GLU A 262 -9.03 -14.03 3.86
CA GLU A 262 -8.62 -15.26 4.53
C GLU A 262 -7.21 -15.10 5.12
N THR A 263 -6.99 -15.55 6.35
CA THR A 263 -5.73 -15.36 7.08
C THR A 263 -4.81 -16.58 7.00
N TYR A 264 -3.51 -16.33 6.96
CA TYR A 264 -2.49 -17.38 6.94
C TYR A 264 -2.09 -17.81 8.37
N PRO A 265 -1.89 -19.12 8.63
CA PRO A 265 -2.27 -20.25 7.79
C PRO A 265 -3.77 -20.56 7.89
N SER A 266 -4.35 -21.19 6.88
CA SER A 266 -5.73 -21.68 6.94
C SER A 266 -5.84 -23.14 6.51
N GLU A 267 -6.89 -23.83 7.01
CA GLU A 267 -7.21 -25.20 6.56
C GLU A 267 -7.66 -25.25 5.09
N LYS A 268 -8.24 -24.15 4.59
CA LYS A 268 -8.74 -24.04 3.22
C LYS A 268 -7.63 -24.01 2.18
N TYR A 269 -6.51 -23.33 2.49
CA TYR A 269 -5.45 -23.07 1.50
C TYR A 269 -4.09 -23.66 1.88
N GLY A 270 -3.90 -24.13 3.11
CA GLY A 270 -2.66 -24.74 3.57
C GLY A 270 -1.48 -23.77 3.59
N ASP A 271 -0.30 -24.27 3.25
CA ASP A 271 0.96 -23.52 3.15
C ASP A 271 1.21 -23.02 1.71
N ALA A 272 0.18 -22.68 0.95
CA ALA A 272 0.13 -22.40 -0.48
C ALA A 272 1.25 -21.49 -1.04
#